data_4bc5c8afa85ac279c8061b10aa776e42
#
_entry.id   4bc5c8afa85ac279c8061b10aa776e42
#
_cell.length_a   1.000
_cell.length_b   1.000
_cell.length_c   1.000
_cell.angle_alpha   90.00
_cell.angle_beta   90.00
_cell.angle_gamma   90.00
#
_symmetry.space_group_name_H-M   'P 1'
#
loop_
_entity.id
_entity.type
_entity.pdbx_description
1 polymer ?
#
loop_
_entity_poly.entity_id
_entity_poly.type
_entity_poly.pdbx_seq_one_letter_code
_entity_poly.pdbx_strand_id
1 'polypeptide(L)'
;MRRTVNFMSASHEKPRPVEVSSTLSSLESSDISGDRSDQGHHLTVGGKVLRIVIAFAMMFACALTPPLLSQIPAVRSFALAHSHPQGNADDLVMAAFVLLLYGTATILVLILCYVLRRTLDRGPRVSLCLRLKRRTLLWVVGMVVAAIAVEFAVAGVVHILGLAGGNEGIPDRPWWIMAVTIFSQSFLLQGIPEEIIWRGWLFSSLGETRCAAVSSVLGFTVVHLLSQGGQQNLLEHITYLAMPCGFAVTALIVRTISGSTWAAIGVHGGFLVANDALKDRLHLPVGSITWILQGLLWAAVGLLILAFHRRRQRLSGQTC
;
A
#
# COMPACT_ATOMS: atom_id res chain seq x y z
N MET A 1 30.85 32.19 -59.17
CA MET A 1 31.55 30.88 -59.29
C MET A 1 30.52 29.77 -59.26
N ARG A 2 30.16 29.25 -60.45
CA ARG A 2 29.24 28.09 -60.62
C ARG A 2 30.07 26.81 -60.54
N ARG A 3 29.63 25.83 -59.76
CA ARG A 3 30.09 24.45 -59.90
C ARG A 3 28.89 23.57 -60.23
N THR A 4 28.96 23.07 -61.44
CA THR A 4 28.15 22.00 -62.04
C THR A 4 28.48 20.68 -61.38
N VAL A 5 27.47 19.89 -61.03
CA VAL A 5 27.61 18.48 -60.60
C VAL A 5 26.88 17.64 -61.62
N ASN A 6 27.62 16.70 -62.23
CA ASN A 6 27.19 15.74 -63.24
C ASN A 6 26.28 14.63 -62.63
N PHE A 7 25.19 14.34 -63.33
CA PHE A 7 24.36 13.16 -63.19
C PHE A 7 25.02 11.99 -63.87
N MET A 8 25.32 10.93 -63.13
CA MET A 8 25.65 9.61 -63.65
C MET A 8 24.40 8.74 -63.67
N SER A 9 24.02 8.26 -64.85
CA SER A 9 23.00 7.31 -65.21
C SER A 9 23.38 5.92 -64.66
N ALA A 10 22.52 5.29 -63.86
CA ALA A 10 22.64 3.86 -63.50
C ALA A 10 21.51 3.10 -64.16
N SER A 11 21.93 2.11 -64.92
CA SER A 11 21.16 1.17 -65.71
C SER A 11 20.22 0.29 -64.88
N HIS A 12 19.00 0.09 -65.40
CA HIS A 12 18.00 -0.85 -64.91
C HIS A 12 18.43 -2.29 -65.21
N GLU A 13 18.66 -3.08 -64.17
CA GLU A 13 18.78 -4.54 -64.26
C GLU A 13 17.49 -5.14 -63.70
N LYS A 14 16.79 -5.93 -64.53
CA LYS A 14 15.57 -6.68 -64.19
C LYS A 14 15.91 -7.84 -63.21
N PRO A 15 15.21 -8.03 -62.11
CA PRO A 15 15.39 -9.20 -61.30
C PRO A 15 14.76 -10.42 -61.96
N ARG A 16 15.50 -11.57 -61.95
CA ARG A 16 15.06 -12.88 -62.37
C ARG A 16 14.07 -13.47 -61.34
N PRO A 17 13.09 -14.30 -61.76
CA PRO A 17 12.18 -14.96 -60.82
C PRO A 17 12.96 -16.06 -60.06
N VAL A 18 12.86 -16.00 -58.74
CA VAL A 18 13.34 -17.05 -57.83
C VAL A 18 12.27 -18.15 -57.80
N GLU A 19 12.64 -19.37 -58.23
CA GLU A 19 11.85 -20.57 -58.05
C GLU A 19 11.69 -20.88 -56.55
N VAL A 20 10.49 -20.65 -56.00
CA VAL A 20 10.07 -21.07 -54.66
C VAL A 20 9.26 -22.35 -54.80
N SER A 21 9.93 -23.45 -54.96
CA SER A 21 9.28 -24.78 -54.92
C SER A 21 10.32 -25.87 -54.68
N SER A 22 10.78 -26.02 -53.46
CA SER A 22 11.32 -27.26 -52.89
C SER A 22 11.83 -27.17 -51.43
N THR A 23 11.54 -26.10 -50.70
CA THR A 23 11.99 -25.96 -49.30
C THR A 23 10.86 -25.96 -48.27
N LEU A 24 9.64 -26.26 -48.68
CA LEU A 24 8.48 -26.33 -47.76
C LEU A 24 8.14 -27.73 -47.25
N SER A 25 8.83 -28.78 -47.70
CA SER A 25 8.58 -30.15 -47.23
C SER A 25 9.57 -30.68 -46.18
N SER A 26 10.56 -29.89 -45.80
CA SER A 26 11.54 -30.27 -44.75
C SER A 26 11.46 -29.50 -43.45
N LEU A 27 10.42 -28.64 -43.28
CA LEU A 27 10.17 -27.89 -42.03
C LEU A 27 8.93 -28.37 -41.25
N GLU A 28 8.28 -29.44 -41.73
CA GLU A 28 7.04 -29.96 -41.10
C GLU A 28 7.25 -31.13 -40.14
N SER A 29 8.48 -31.46 -39.78
CA SER A 29 8.77 -32.54 -38.81
C SER A 29 9.90 -32.23 -37.84
N SER A 30 10.09 -30.96 -37.45
CA SER A 30 10.77 -30.68 -36.21
C SER A 30 9.69 -30.34 -35.19
N ASP A 31 9.30 -31.34 -34.39
CA ASP A 31 8.63 -31.19 -33.12
C ASP A 31 9.31 -30.08 -32.28
N ILE A 32 8.84 -28.84 -32.45
CA ILE A 32 9.03 -27.82 -31.45
C ILE A 32 7.86 -27.97 -30.44
N SER A 33 7.71 -29.14 -29.86
CA SER A 33 7.18 -29.32 -28.52
C SER A 33 8.27 -28.96 -27.53
N GLY A 34 8.87 -27.80 -27.70
CA GLY A 34 9.52 -27.07 -26.64
C GLY A 34 8.42 -26.53 -25.75
N ASP A 35 7.76 -27.42 -25.02
CA ASP A 35 7.06 -27.14 -23.79
C ASP A 35 8.07 -26.45 -22.86
N ARG A 36 8.24 -25.13 -23.07
CA ARG A 36 8.65 -24.25 -21.98
C ARG A 36 7.49 -24.27 -21.02
N SER A 37 7.33 -25.44 -20.36
CA SER A 37 6.62 -25.51 -19.11
C SER A 37 7.15 -24.36 -18.29
N ASP A 38 6.35 -23.31 -18.20
CA ASP A 38 6.42 -22.30 -17.17
C ASP A 38 6.27 -23.08 -15.85
N GLN A 39 7.38 -23.64 -15.38
CA GLN A 39 7.53 -24.24 -14.06
C GLN A 39 7.50 -23.07 -13.06
N GLY A 40 6.41 -22.31 -13.12
CA GLY A 40 5.98 -21.49 -12.04
C GLY A 40 5.85 -22.43 -10.85
N HIS A 41 6.80 -22.39 -9.92
CA HIS A 41 6.71 -23.11 -8.65
C HIS A 41 5.33 -22.83 -8.04
N HIS A 42 4.36 -23.68 -8.34
CA HIS A 42 3.04 -23.64 -7.73
C HIS A 42 3.24 -23.90 -6.25
N LEU A 43 3.13 -22.83 -5.46
CA LEU A 43 3.18 -22.98 -4.02
C LEU A 43 2.15 -24.00 -3.59
N THR A 44 2.57 -24.97 -2.80
CA THR A 44 1.66 -25.90 -2.14
C THR A 44 0.71 -25.14 -1.20
N VAL A 45 -0.42 -25.73 -0.88
CA VAL A 45 -1.38 -25.15 0.08
C VAL A 45 -0.67 -24.82 1.41
N GLY A 46 0.14 -25.73 1.92
CA GLY A 46 0.95 -25.50 3.13
C GLY A 46 1.90 -24.30 2.99
N GLY A 47 2.53 -24.13 1.82
CA GLY A 47 3.39 -22.98 1.55
C GLY A 47 2.64 -21.63 1.52
N LYS A 48 1.39 -21.62 1.05
CA LYS A 48 0.53 -20.42 1.10
C LYS A 48 0.10 -20.10 2.53
N VAL A 49 -0.37 -21.11 3.28
CA VAL A 49 -0.76 -20.96 4.69
C VAL A 49 0.41 -20.44 5.53
N LEU A 50 1.60 -21.03 5.36
CA LEU A 50 2.80 -20.59 6.07
C LEU A 50 3.07 -19.08 5.85
N ARG A 51 2.96 -18.58 4.60
CA ARG A 51 3.18 -17.17 4.29
C ARG A 51 2.13 -16.26 4.94
N ILE A 52 0.88 -16.69 4.98
CA ILE A 52 -0.18 -15.96 5.67
C ILE A 52 0.13 -15.89 7.17
N VAL A 53 0.49 -17.02 7.81
CA VAL A 53 0.86 -17.05 9.24
C VAL A 53 2.07 -16.13 9.51
N ILE A 54 3.08 -16.17 8.66
CA ILE A 54 4.24 -15.27 8.78
C ILE A 54 3.82 -13.79 8.64
N ALA A 55 2.89 -13.45 7.74
CA ALA A 55 2.40 -12.06 7.61
C ALA A 55 1.74 -11.58 8.91
N PHE A 56 0.91 -12.41 9.55
CA PHE A 56 0.35 -12.11 10.87
C PHE A 56 1.45 -11.93 11.93
N ALA A 57 2.41 -12.84 12.01
CA ALA A 57 3.51 -12.74 12.95
C ALA A 57 4.35 -11.46 12.75
N MET A 58 4.63 -11.10 11.49
CA MET A 58 5.35 -9.86 11.18
C MET A 58 4.57 -8.63 11.60
N MET A 59 3.25 -8.60 11.34
CA MET A 59 2.39 -7.48 11.73
C MET A 59 2.41 -7.27 13.25
N PHE A 60 2.23 -8.34 14.04
CA PHE A 60 2.33 -8.26 15.49
C PHE A 60 3.73 -7.85 15.96
N ALA A 61 4.79 -8.38 15.36
CA ALA A 61 6.16 -8.00 15.70
C ALA A 61 6.37 -6.49 15.49
N CYS A 62 5.93 -5.93 14.35
CA CYS A 62 6.06 -4.51 14.07
C CYS A 62 5.20 -3.65 15.01
N ALA A 63 3.94 -4.02 15.24
CA ALA A 63 3.03 -3.29 16.10
C ALA A 63 3.48 -3.27 17.56
N LEU A 64 4.05 -4.38 18.05
CA LEU A 64 4.51 -4.52 19.43
C LEU A 64 5.91 -3.93 19.67
N THR A 65 6.68 -3.64 18.63
CA THR A 65 8.06 -3.15 18.80
C THR A 65 8.14 -1.84 19.60
N PRO A 66 7.41 -0.74 19.28
CA PRO A 66 7.47 0.48 20.08
C PRO A 66 7.01 0.29 21.53
N PRO A 67 5.87 -0.36 21.83
CA PRO A 67 5.46 -0.59 23.22
C PRO A 67 6.44 -1.45 24.00
N LEU A 68 7.09 -2.46 23.38
CA LEU A 68 8.12 -3.26 24.05
C LEU A 68 9.39 -2.44 24.32
N LEU A 69 9.84 -1.65 23.37
CA LEU A 69 10.97 -0.75 23.56
C LEU A 69 10.71 0.27 24.68
N SER A 70 9.47 0.73 24.79
CA SER A 70 9.05 1.66 25.86
C SER A 70 9.06 1.01 27.26
N GLN A 71 9.16 -0.32 27.40
CA GLN A 71 9.34 -0.99 28.69
C GLN A 71 10.81 -0.98 29.15
N ILE A 72 11.77 -0.70 28.26
CA ILE A 72 13.20 -0.59 28.62
C ILE A 72 13.34 0.61 29.59
N PRO A 73 13.93 0.41 30.81
CA PRO A 73 13.96 1.47 31.83
C PRO A 73 14.54 2.80 31.32
N ALA A 74 15.62 2.75 30.54
CA ALA A 74 16.24 3.94 29.98
C ALA A 74 15.31 4.69 28.99
N VAL A 75 14.61 3.95 28.10
CA VAL A 75 13.65 4.51 27.14
C VAL A 75 12.46 5.13 27.88
N ARG A 76 11.93 4.41 28.87
CA ARG A 76 10.82 4.88 29.70
C ARG A 76 11.20 6.12 30.50
N SER A 77 12.35 6.12 31.16
CA SER A 77 12.84 7.27 31.93
C SER A 77 13.02 8.50 31.04
N PHE A 78 13.59 8.30 29.84
CA PHE A 78 13.73 9.37 28.87
C PHE A 78 12.39 9.93 28.43
N ALA A 79 11.41 9.08 28.08
CA ALA A 79 10.07 9.50 27.69
C ALA A 79 9.36 10.28 28.81
N LEU A 80 9.46 9.81 30.06
CA LEU A 80 8.89 10.51 31.23
C LEU A 80 9.54 11.86 31.51
N ALA A 81 10.87 11.96 31.39
CA ALA A 81 11.60 13.21 31.60
C ALA A 81 11.19 14.31 30.62
N HIS A 82 10.75 13.96 29.39
CA HIS A 82 10.38 14.91 28.34
C HIS A 82 8.85 14.93 28.07
N SER A 83 8.02 14.26 28.90
CA SER A 83 6.55 14.22 28.73
C SER A 83 5.88 15.56 28.97
N HIS A 84 6.49 16.42 29.78
CA HIS A 84 6.05 17.78 30.08
C HIS A 84 7.09 18.79 29.61
N PRO A 85 7.12 19.14 28.32
CA PRO A 85 8.17 19.98 27.75
C PRO A 85 8.16 21.36 28.39
N GLN A 86 9.35 21.81 28.80
CA GLN A 86 9.58 23.12 29.42
C GLN A 86 9.92 24.20 28.37
N GLY A 87 9.91 23.83 27.07
CA GLY A 87 10.21 24.75 25.97
C GLY A 87 10.53 24.03 24.65
N ASN A 88 10.82 24.81 23.61
CA ASN A 88 11.03 24.34 22.26
C ASN A 88 12.13 23.27 22.10
N ALA A 89 13.14 23.28 22.97
CA ALA A 89 14.21 22.29 22.93
C ALA A 89 13.70 20.89 23.32
N ASP A 90 12.91 20.81 24.39
CA ASP A 90 12.27 19.55 24.83
C ASP A 90 11.29 19.04 23.81
N ASP A 91 10.54 19.92 23.17
CA ASP A 91 9.63 19.61 22.08
C ASP A 91 10.35 18.97 20.90
N LEU A 92 11.51 19.49 20.49
CA LEU A 92 12.31 18.94 19.41
C LEU A 92 12.86 17.55 19.77
N VAL A 93 13.33 17.41 21.02
CA VAL A 93 13.84 16.12 21.55
C VAL A 93 12.73 15.07 21.54
N MET A 94 11.52 15.43 21.99
CA MET A 94 10.37 14.53 22.00
C MET A 94 9.93 14.17 20.58
N ALA A 95 9.88 15.12 19.65
CA ALA A 95 9.57 14.84 18.25
C ALA A 95 10.58 13.87 17.62
N ALA A 96 11.87 14.07 17.85
CA ALA A 96 12.92 13.16 17.39
C ALA A 96 12.78 11.77 18.03
N PHE A 97 12.47 11.70 19.31
CA PHE A 97 12.24 10.45 20.04
C PHE A 97 11.06 9.67 19.44
N VAL A 98 9.93 10.31 19.17
CA VAL A 98 8.75 9.68 18.56
C VAL A 98 9.04 9.18 17.16
N LEU A 99 9.73 9.98 16.34
CA LEU A 99 10.19 9.56 15.00
C LEU A 99 11.06 8.30 15.06
N LEU A 100 12.04 8.28 15.97
CA LEU A 100 12.94 7.13 16.12
C LEU A 100 12.20 5.91 16.66
N LEU A 101 11.37 6.07 17.67
CA LEU A 101 10.64 4.98 18.30
C LEU A 101 9.69 4.30 17.30
N TYR A 102 8.87 5.06 16.60
CA TYR A 102 7.95 4.49 15.61
C TYR A 102 8.67 4.04 14.33
N GLY A 103 9.77 4.69 13.98
CA GLY A 103 10.65 4.26 12.88
C GLY A 103 11.22 2.85 13.05
N THR A 104 11.33 2.36 14.30
CA THR A 104 11.79 0.98 14.56
C THR A 104 10.89 -0.08 13.92
N ALA A 105 9.57 0.14 13.87
CA ALA A 105 8.63 -0.78 13.20
C ALA A 105 8.91 -0.85 11.68
N THR A 106 9.16 0.30 11.05
CA THR A 106 9.55 0.36 9.64
C THR A 106 10.89 -0.32 9.37
N ILE A 107 11.89 -0.10 10.23
CA ILE A 107 13.19 -0.76 10.10
C ILE A 107 13.03 -2.27 10.25
N LEU A 108 12.26 -2.71 11.25
CA LEU A 108 12.02 -4.13 11.51
C LEU A 108 11.37 -4.83 10.31
N VAL A 109 10.31 -4.26 9.72
CA VAL A 109 9.65 -4.88 8.56
C VAL A 109 10.60 -5.00 7.37
N LEU A 110 11.45 -4.01 7.13
CA LEU A 110 12.44 -4.08 6.04
C LEU A 110 13.46 -5.20 6.27
N ILE A 111 13.94 -5.36 7.52
CA ILE A 111 14.85 -6.45 7.90
C ILE A 111 14.15 -7.80 7.72
N LEU A 112 12.93 -7.96 8.24
CA LEU A 112 12.17 -9.21 8.13
C LEU A 112 11.91 -9.58 6.66
N CYS A 113 11.47 -8.63 5.84
CA CYS A 113 11.29 -8.85 4.41
C CYS A 113 12.60 -9.20 3.69
N TYR A 114 13.72 -8.57 4.06
CA TYR A 114 15.04 -8.92 3.54
C TYR A 114 15.40 -10.37 3.87
N VAL A 115 15.21 -10.78 5.13
CA VAL A 115 15.48 -12.16 5.58
C VAL A 115 14.60 -13.15 4.84
N LEU A 116 13.28 -12.92 4.78
CA LEU A 116 12.33 -13.82 4.11
C LEU A 116 12.63 -13.98 2.62
N ARG A 117 13.01 -12.90 1.94
CA ARG A 117 13.42 -12.98 0.53
C ARG A 117 14.70 -13.80 0.33
N ARG A 118 15.59 -13.86 1.31
CA ARG A 118 16.82 -14.66 1.27
C ARG A 118 16.61 -16.12 1.64
N THR A 119 15.66 -16.41 2.51
CA THR A 119 15.45 -17.74 3.10
C THR A 119 14.28 -18.49 2.47
N LEU A 120 13.11 -17.86 2.40
CA LEU A 120 11.87 -18.49 2.00
C LEU A 120 11.56 -18.30 0.50
N ASP A 121 11.86 -17.10 -0.04
CA ASP A 121 11.53 -16.72 -1.42
C ASP A 121 12.79 -16.68 -2.29
N ARG A 122 13.50 -17.81 -2.40
CA ARG A 122 14.80 -17.96 -3.10
C ARG A 122 14.76 -17.68 -4.61
N GLY A 123 13.88 -16.82 -5.08
CA GLY A 123 13.74 -16.47 -6.49
C GLY A 123 13.63 -14.97 -6.74
N PRO A 124 13.90 -14.52 -7.97
CA PRO A 124 13.86 -13.09 -8.33
C PRO A 124 12.45 -12.48 -8.34
N ARG A 125 11.41 -13.27 -8.08
CA ARG A 125 10.01 -12.93 -8.34
C ARG A 125 9.31 -12.12 -7.23
N VAL A 126 9.78 -12.16 -5.99
CA VAL A 126 9.14 -11.41 -4.89
C VAL A 126 9.69 -9.99 -4.85
N SER A 127 8.91 -9.06 -5.37
CA SER A 127 9.25 -7.63 -5.36
C SER A 127 8.37 -6.90 -4.37
N LEU A 128 8.97 -6.15 -3.45
CA LEU A 128 8.24 -5.26 -2.54
C LEU A 128 7.67 -4.03 -3.23
N CYS A 129 8.03 -3.78 -4.50
CA CYS A 129 7.58 -2.64 -5.31
C CYS A 129 7.74 -1.27 -4.60
N LEU A 130 8.87 -1.10 -3.91
CA LEU A 130 9.21 0.13 -3.16
C LEU A 130 10.01 1.14 -3.99
N ARG A 131 10.11 0.97 -5.30
CA ARG A 131 10.85 1.90 -6.17
C ARG A 131 10.13 3.25 -6.21
N LEU A 132 10.79 4.27 -5.69
CA LEU A 132 10.25 5.63 -5.66
C LEU A 132 10.48 6.31 -7.02
N LYS A 133 9.39 6.75 -7.65
CA LYS A 133 9.37 7.49 -8.91
C LYS A 133 8.45 8.70 -8.74
N ARG A 134 8.61 9.75 -9.57
CA ARG A 134 7.71 10.92 -9.56
C ARG A 134 6.23 10.52 -9.63
N ARG A 135 5.88 9.55 -10.49
CA ARG A 135 4.50 9.03 -10.60
C ARG A 135 4.02 8.39 -9.29
N THR A 136 4.91 7.73 -8.56
CA THR A 136 4.62 7.12 -7.26
C THR A 136 4.27 8.18 -6.22
N LEU A 137 5.03 9.29 -6.17
CA LEU A 137 4.72 10.41 -5.27
C LEU A 137 3.35 11.03 -5.57
N LEU A 138 2.99 11.16 -6.87
CA LEU A 138 1.66 11.63 -7.24
C LEU A 138 0.54 10.71 -6.73
N TRP A 139 0.77 9.38 -6.72
CA TRP A 139 -0.17 8.44 -6.12
C TRP A 139 -0.28 8.64 -4.61
N VAL A 140 0.84 8.77 -3.89
CA VAL A 140 0.83 9.02 -2.43
C VAL A 140 0.05 10.29 -2.11
N VAL A 141 0.41 11.41 -2.75
CA VAL A 141 -0.28 12.70 -2.54
C VAL A 141 -1.75 12.61 -2.90
N GLY A 142 -2.08 12.00 -4.04
CA GLY A 142 -3.48 11.82 -4.47
C GLY A 142 -4.31 11.01 -3.47
N MET A 143 -3.71 9.97 -2.85
CA MET A 143 -4.41 9.16 -1.84
C MET A 143 -4.56 9.89 -0.50
N VAL A 144 -3.59 10.71 -0.10
CA VAL A 144 -3.74 11.60 1.08
C VAL A 144 -4.86 12.63 0.86
N VAL A 145 -4.93 13.23 -0.34
CA VAL A 145 -6.04 14.14 -0.69
C VAL A 145 -7.38 13.41 -0.69
N ALA A 146 -7.42 12.19 -1.23
CA ALA A 146 -8.64 11.37 -1.20
C ALA A 146 -9.05 11.03 0.25
N ALA A 147 -8.09 10.78 1.14
CA ALA A 147 -8.35 10.53 2.56
C ALA A 147 -9.03 11.75 3.22
N ILE A 148 -8.49 12.93 3.01
CA ILE A 148 -9.08 14.16 3.52
C ILE A 148 -10.53 14.34 2.98
N ALA A 149 -10.74 14.08 1.68
CA ALA A 149 -12.07 14.17 1.08
C ALA A 149 -13.05 13.15 1.66
N VAL A 150 -12.59 11.92 1.96
CA VAL A 150 -13.41 10.88 2.62
C VAL A 150 -13.82 11.34 4.02
N GLU A 151 -12.89 11.88 4.83
CA GLU A 151 -13.24 12.35 6.19
C GLU A 151 -14.25 13.51 6.16
N PHE A 152 -14.11 14.45 5.22
CA PHE A 152 -15.12 15.51 5.04
C PHE A 152 -16.47 14.96 4.57
N ALA A 153 -16.48 13.94 3.71
CA ALA A 153 -17.73 13.32 3.27
C ALA A 153 -18.41 12.56 4.42
N VAL A 154 -17.65 11.85 5.25
CA VAL A 154 -18.15 11.19 6.48
C VAL A 154 -18.75 12.24 7.40
N ALA A 155 -18.02 13.34 7.66
CA ALA A 155 -18.49 14.43 8.50
C ALA A 155 -19.80 15.04 7.97
N GLY A 156 -19.88 15.28 6.66
CA GLY A 156 -21.11 15.78 6.03
C GLY A 156 -22.31 14.88 6.30
N VAL A 157 -22.16 13.56 6.14
CA VAL A 157 -23.23 12.60 6.44
C VAL A 157 -23.58 12.58 7.92
N VAL A 158 -22.58 12.53 8.80
CA VAL A 158 -22.76 12.51 10.26
C VAL A 158 -23.50 13.76 10.74
N HIS A 159 -23.15 14.94 10.23
CA HIS A 159 -23.82 16.20 10.57
C HIS A 159 -25.27 16.25 10.05
N ILE A 160 -25.54 15.79 8.81
CA ILE A 160 -26.89 15.72 8.25
C ILE A 160 -27.79 14.80 9.09
N LEU A 161 -27.20 13.70 9.61
CA LEU A 161 -27.93 12.76 10.48
C LEU A 161 -28.07 13.25 11.93
N GLY A 162 -27.51 14.38 12.30
CA GLY A 162 -27.54 14.91 13.69
C GLY A 162 -26.74 14.06 14.67
N LEU A 163 -25.73 13.31 14.21
CA LEU A 163 -24.95 12.38 14.99
C LEU A 163 -23.56 12.92 15.37
N ALA A 164 -23.31 14.22 15.16
CA ALA A 164 -22.03 14.84 15.51
C ALA A 164 -21.67 14.58 16.98
N GLY A 165 -20.43 14.13 17.22
CA GLY A 165 -19.93 13.80 18.54
C GLY A 165 -19.49 15.03 19.35
N GLY A 166 -19.18 14.80 20.64
CA GLY A 166 -18.48 15.80 21.46
C GLY A 166 -17.05 16.02 20.98
N ASN A 167 -16.50 17.19 21.35
CA ASN A 167 -15.09 17.49 21.11
C ASN A 167 -14.29 17.08 22.36
N GLU A 168 -13.37 16.15 22.24
CA GLU A 168 -12.47 15.77 23.34
C GLU A 168 -11.41 16.85 23.65
N GLY A 169 -11.41 17.93 22.86
CA GLY A 169 -10.44 19.01 22.95
C GLY A 169 -9.16 18.73 22.15
N ILE A 170 -8.67 19.77 21.52
CA ILE A 170 -7.37 19.70 20.82
C ILE A 170 -6.30 19.90 21.89
N PRO A 171 -5.31 19.00 22.02
CA PRO A 171 -4.22 19.17 22.96
C PRO A 171 -3.52 20.52 22.76
N ASP A 172 -3.25 21.22 23.85
CA ASP A 172 -2.50 22.49 23.83
C ASP A 172 -1.00 22.19 23.60
N ARG A 173 -0.68 21.85 22.36
CA ARG A 173 0.69 21.57 21.89
C ARG A 173 0.96 22.28 20.57
N PRO A 174 2.20 22.66 20.29
CA PRO A 174 2.57 23.23 19.00
C PRO A 174 2.14 22.32 17.84
N TRP A 175 1.50 22.89 16.82
CA TRP A 175 0.93 22.15 15.68
C TRP A 175 1.95 21.25 14.99
N TRP A 176 3.21 21.64 14.93
CA TRP A 176 4.26 20.87 14.26
C TRP A 176 4.63 19.59 15.03
N ILE A 177 4.55 19.58 16.37
CA ILE A 177 4.73 18.36 17.18
C ILE A 177 3.59 17.39 16.89
N MET A 178 2.36 17.89 16.87
CA MET A 178 1.21 17.08 16.49
C MET A 178 1.38 16.48 15.10
N ALA A 179 1.81 17.30 14.13
CA ALA A 179 2.07 16.85 12.77
C ALA A 179 3.15 15.74 12.71
N VAL A 180 4.27 15.90 13.44
CA VAL A 180 5.33 14.89 13.54
C VAL A 180 4.81 13.60 14.21
N THR A 181 4.05 13.72 15.28
CA THR A 181 3.49 12.56 15.99
C THR A 181 2.50 11.80 15.12
N ILE A 182 1.52 12.51 14.52
CA ILE A 182 0.54 11.92 13.61
C ILE A 182 1.26 11.27 12.42
N PHE A 183 2.22 11.95 11.78
CA PHE A 183 3.00 11.38 10.69
C PHE A 183 3.75 10.11 11.11
N SER A 184 4.41 10.15 12.26
CA SER A 184 5.21 9.01 12.74
C SER A 184 4.32 7.80 13.03
N GLN A 185 3.19 8.00 13.68
CA GLN A 185 2.22 6.95 13.96
C GLN A 185 1.58 6.41 12.68
N SER A 186 1.10 7.30 11.82
CA SER A 186 0.34 6.93 10.62
C SER A 186 1.21 6.27 9.55
N PHE A 187 2.44 6.74 9.35
CA PHE A 187 3.32 6.22 8.31
C PHE A 187 4.37 5.25 8.84
N LEU A 188 5.14 5.64 9.89
CA LEU A 188 6.30 4.85 10.30
C LEU A 188 5.91 3.62 11.14
N LEU A 189 4.86 3.74 11.97
CA LEU A 189 4.39 2.63 12.80
C LEU A 189 3.43 1.72 12.04
N GLN A 190 2.50 2.26 11.24
CA GLN A 190 1.39 1.49 10.66
C GLN A 190 1.46 1.45 9.14
N GLY A 191 1.28 2.54 8.42
CA GLY A 191 1.11 2.56 6.98
C GLY A 191 2.23 1.90 6.20
N ILE A 192 3.50 2.18 6.53
CA ILE A 192 4.65 1.57 5.83
C ILE A 192 4.81 0.09 6.21
N PRO A 193 4.88 -0.30 7.50
CA PRO A 193 5.05 -1.70 7.86
C PRO A 193 3.93 -2.59 7.35
N GLU A 194 2.69 -2.19 7.55
CA GLU A 194 1.54 -3.02 7.21
C GLU A 194 1.37 -3.17 5.70
N GLU A 195 1.53 -2.10 4.91
CA GLU A 195 1.44 -2.21 3.47
C GLU A 195 2.62 -2.98 2.85
N ILE A 196 3.82 -2.88 3.43
CA ILE A 196 4.95 -3.72 3.01
C ILE A 196 4.67 -5.18 3.27
N ILE A 197 4.05 -5.53 4.41
CA ILE A 197 3.69 -6.92 4.74
C ILE A 197 2.63 -7.43 3.77
N TRP A 198 1.48 -6.74 3.68
CA TRP A 198 0.29 -7.24 3.00
C TRP A 198 0.31 -7.05 1.49
N ARG A 199 0.73 -5.87 0.98
CA ARG A 199 0.70 -5.52 -0.46
C ARG A 199 2.07 -5.61 -1.11
N GLY A 200 3.14 -5.49 -0.33
CA GLY A 200 4.50 -5.72 -0.78
C GLY A 200 4.83 -7.21 -0.79
N TRP A 201 5.06 -7.80 0.38
CA TRP A 201 5.59 -9.15 0.50
C TRP A 201 4.55 -10.25 0.28
N LEU A 202 3.46 -10.27 1.06
CA LEU A 202 2.49 -11.38 1.00
C LEU A 202 1.86 -11.48 -0.39
N PHE A 203 1.33 -10.39 -0.92
CA PHE A 203 0.68 -10.36 -2.23
C PHE A 203 1.62 -10.83 -3.34
N SER A 204 2.86 -10.33 -3.36
CA SER A 204 3.87 -10.74 -4.35
C SER A 204 4.35 -12.18 -4.15
N SER A 205 4.54 -12.64 -2.90
CA SER A 205 5.00 -14.00 -2.59
C SER A 205 3.96 -15.08 -2.92
N LEU A 206 2.67 -14.71 -2.94
CA LEU A 206 1.58 -15.57 -3.40
C LEU A 206 1.29 -15.47 -4.91
N GLY A 207 2.15 -14.75 -5.67
CA GLY A 207 2.11 -14.67 -7.13
C GLY A 207 1.11 -13.66 -7.70
N GLU A 208 0.67 -12.67 -6.92
CA GLU A 208 -0.24 -11.59 -7.34
C GLU A 208 -1.57 -12.09 -7.97
N THR A 209 -2.01 -13.28 -7.57
CA THR A 209 -3.22 -13.94 -8.05
C THR A 209 -4.48 -13.40 -7.37
N ARG A 210 -5.67 -13.79 -7.88
CA ARG A 210 -6.93 -13.48 -7.19
C ARG A 210 -6.96 -14.04 -5.77
N CYS A 211 -6.43 -15.24 -5.55
CA CYS A 211 -6.32 -15.84 -4.22
C CYS A 211 -5.39 -15.01 -3.32
N ALA A 212 -4.25 -14.54 -3.83
CA ALA A 212 -3.35 -13.64 -3.12
C ALA A 212 -4.04 -12.31 -2.75
N ALA A 213 -4.85 -11.76 -3.66
CA ALA A 213 -5.63 -10.55 -3.44
C ALA A 213 -6.62 -10.72 -2.29
N VAL A 214 -7.42 -11.80 -2.33
CA VAL A 214 -8.38 -12.14 -1.27
C VAL A 214 -7.67 -12.39 0.06
N SER A 215 -6.58 -13.17 0.07
CA SER A 215 -5.79 -13.43 1.28
C SER A 215 -5.21 -12.16 1.89
N SER A 216 -4.74 -11.22 1.05
CA SER A 216 -4.19 -9.93 1.51
C SER A 216 -5.27 -9.05 2.15
N VAL A 217 -6.45 -8.94 1.51
CA VAL A 217 -7.55 -8.10 2.03
C VAL A 217 -8.15 -8.73 3.29
N LEU A 218 -8.53 -10.02 3.23
CA LEU A 218 -9.19 -10.68 4.37
C LEU A 218 -8.24 -10.81 5.57
N GLY A 219 -6.98 -11.23 5.35
CA GLY A 219 -6.00 -11.34 6.42
C GLY A 219 -5.76 -10.01 7.12
N PHE A 220 -5.59 -8.95 6.33
CA PHE A 220 -5.47 -7.59 6.86
C PHE A 220 -6.72 -7.17 7.64
N THR A 221 -7.93 -7.44 7.13
CA THR A 221 -9.18 -7.09 7.80
C THR A 221 -9.35 -7.83 9.12
N VAL A 222 -9.13 -9.16 9.11
CA VAL A 222 -9.35 -10.02 10.28
C VAL A 222 -8.41 -9.69 11.45
N VAL A 223 -7.16 -9.31 11.16
CA VAL A 223 -6.22 -8.92 12.23
C VAL A 223 -6.70 -7.70 13.01
N HIS A 224 -7.53 -6.85 12.41
CA HIS A 224 -8.10 -5.67 13.05
C HIS A 224 -9.22 -5.99 14.06
N LEU A 225 -9.66 -7.27 14.19
CA LEU A 225 -10.46 -7.70 15.34
C LEU A 225 -9.72 -7.51 16.67
N LEU A 226 -8.39 -7.48 16.64
CA LEU A 226 -7.55 -7.27 17.82
C LEU A 226 -7.13 -5.80 18.01
N SER A 227 -7.52 -4.93 17.08
CA SER A 227 -7.23 -3.50 17.16
C SER A 227 -8.14 -2.81 18.18
N GLN A 228 -7.59 -1.84 18.88
CA GLN A 228 -8.35 -1.02 19.84
C GLN A 228 -8.64 0.35 19.19
N GLY A 229 -9.82 0.47 18.59
CA GLY A 229 -10.31 1.70 17.96
C GLY A 229 -11.50 2.32 18.69
N GLY A 230 -11.69 1.99 20.00
CA GLY A 230 -12.79 2.52 20.80
C GLY A 230 -14.02 1.60 20.88
N GLN A 231 -13.94 0.36 20.35
CA GLN A 231 -15.04 -0.61 20.38
C GLN A 231 -15.35 -1.02 21.83
N GLN A 232 -16.63 -0.98 22.21
CA GLN A 232 -17.11 -1.32 23.55
C GLN A 232 -17.76 -2.70 23.66
N ASN A 233 -18.15 -3.29 22.51
CA ASN A 233 -18.88 -4.55 22.47
C ASN A 233 -18.58 -5.33 21.16
N LEU A 234 -19.03 -6.60 21.10
CA LEU A 234 -18.79 -7.47 19.96
C LEU A 234 -19.33 -6.92 18.63
N LEU A 235 -20.51 -6.28 18.64
CA LEU A 235 -21.09 -5.71 17.44
C LEU A 235 -20.20 -4.57 16.89
N GLU A 236 -19.65 -3.77 17.77
CA GLU A 236 -18.72 -2.71 17.38
C GLU A 236 -17.40 -3.25 16.86
N HIS A 237 -16.88 -4.35 17.43
CA HIS A 237 -15.72 -5.03 16.83
C HIS A 237 -15.99 -5.54 15.41
N ILE A 238 -17.19 -6.05 15.15
CA ILE A 238 -17.58 -6.51 13.80
C ILE A 238 -17.76 -5.31 12.84
N THR A 239 -18.48 -4.29 13.25
CA THR A 239 -18.74 -3.12 12.40
C THR A 239 -17.47 -2.29 12.15
N TYR A 240 -16.53 -2.28 13.09
CA TYR A 240 -15.21 -1.68 12.92
C TYR A 240 -14.46 -2.26 11.71
N LEU A 241 -14.62 -3.55 11.41
CA LEU A 241 -13.95 -4.20 10.27
C LEU A 241 -14.34 -3.61 8.91
N ALA A 242 -15.45 -2.89 8.81
CA ALA A 242 -15.84 -2.24 7.57
C ALA A 242 -14.78 -1.24 7.09
N MET A 243 -14.22 -0.47 8.04
CA MET A 243 -13.20 0.54 7.74
C MET A 243 -11.90 -0.08 7.22
N PRO A 244 -11.20 -0.98 7.93
CA PRO A 244 -9.98 -1.60 7.41
C PRO A 244 -10.24 -2.43 6.14
N CYS A 245 -11.43 -3.04 5.98
CA CYS A 245 -11.80 -3.73 4.75
C CYS A 245 -11.87 -2.78 3.56
N GLY A 246 -12.56 -1.65 3.70
CA GLY A 246 -12.76 -0.68 2.62
C GLY A 246 -11.44 -0.10 2.11
N PHE A 247 -10.58 0.38 3.01
CA PHE A 247 -9.29 0.88 2.57
C PHE A 247 -8.33 -0.22 2.13
N ALA A 248 -8.43 -1.45 2.68
CA ALA A 248 -7.66 -2.60 2.20
C ALA A 248 -7.94 -2.94 0.73
N VAL A 249 -9.21 -2.91 0.33
CA VAL A 249 -9.63 -3.08 -1.07
C VAL A 249 -9.02 -1.98 -1.93
N THR A 250 -9.13 -0.73 -1.50
CA THR A 250 -8.57 0.42 -2.23
C THR A 250 -7.07 0.35 -2.34
N ALA A 251 -6.36 0.04 -1.24
CA ALA A 251 -4.91 -0.12 -1.21
C ALA A 251 -4.43 -1.19 -2.20
N LEU A 252 -5.13 -2.33 -2.27
CA LEU A 252 -4.83 -3.39 -3.23
C LEU A 252 -5.07 -2.95 -4.68
N ILE A 253 -6.17 -2.26 -4.97
CA ILE A 253 -6.48 -1.73 -6.30
C ILE A 253 -5.40 -0.76 -6.76
N VAL A 254 -5.05 0.24 -5.93
CA VAL A 254 -4.04 1.23 -6.31
C VAL A 254 -2.65 0.63 -6.41
N ARG A 255 -2.31 -0.37 -5.56
CA ARG A 255 -1.07 -1.15 -5.67
C ARG A 255 -0.98 -1.85 -7.03
N THR A 256 -2.07 -2.49 -7.46
CA THR A 256 -2.13 -3.23 -8.72
C THR A 256 -2.03 -2.28 -9.93
N ILE A 257 -2.78 -1.18 -9.93
CA ILE A 257 -2.81 -0.21 -11.04
C ILE A 257 -1.50 0.59 -11.13
N SER A 258 -0.94 1.00 -10.01
CA SER A 258 0.29 1.80 -9.97
C SER A 258 1.57 0.99 -10.12
N GLY A 259 1.52 -0.31 -9.81
CA GLY A 259 2.69 -1.18 -9.69
C GLY A 259 3.58 -0.80 -8.49
N SER A 260 3.05 -0.10 -7.47
CA SER A 260 3.85 0.43 -6.37
C SER A 260 3.17 0.27 -5.01
N THR A 261 3.88 -0.27 -4.04
CA THR A 261 3.41 -0.38 -2.65
C THR A 261 3.29 1.00 -1.99
N TRP A 262 4.04 2.02 -2.46
CA TRP A 262 3.89 3.38 -1.97
C TRP A 262 2.50 3.95 -2.21
N ALA A 263 1.80 3.54 -3.28
CA ALA A 263 0.42 3.97 -3.51
C ALA A 263 -0.52 3.43 -2.43
N ALA A 264 -0.34 2.18 -2.02
CA ALA A 264 -1.08 1.58 -0.90
C ALA A 264 -0.72 2.24 0.44
N ILE A 265 0.57 2.54 0.67
CA ILE A 265 1.04 3.31 1.84
C ILE A 265 0.36 4.69 1.88
N GLY A 266 0.17 5.34 0.72
CA GLY A 266 -0.58 6.59 0.61
C GLY A 266 -2.05 6.47 1.02
N VAL A 267 -2.72 5.35 0.71
CA VAL A 267 -4.09 5.08 1.18
C VAL A 267 -4.12 4.95 2.69
N HIS A 268 -3.32 4.04 3.24
CA HIS A 268 -3.34 3.69 4.65
C HIS A 268 -2.83 4.83 5.53
N GLY A 269 -1.60 5.30 5.29
CA GLY A 269 -1.02 6.40 6.06
C GLY A 269 -1.80 7.70 5.87
N GLY A 270 -2.32 7.95 4.65
CA GLY A 270 -3.17 9.11 4.35
C GLY A 270 -4.48 9.08 5.13
N PHE A 271 -5.14 7.91 5.19
CA PHE A 271 -6.34 7.72 6.00
C PHE A 271 -6.07 8.04 7.48
N LEU A 272 -5.04 7.45 8.07
CA LEU A 272 -4.72 7.66 9.48
C LEU A 272 -4.38 9.14 9.77
N VAL A 273 -3.59 9.77 8.90
CA VAL A 273 -3.28 11.22 9.04
C VAL A 273 -4.56 12.05 8.99
N ALA A 274 -5.44 11.78 8.01
CA ALA A 274 -6.66 12.56 7.86
C ALA A 274 -7.60 12.34 9.06
N ASN A 275 -7.80 11.07 9.47
CA ASN A 275 -8.62 10.74 10.62
C ASN A 275 -8.10 11.40 11.92
N ASP A 276 -6.82 11.23 12.25
CA ASP A 276 -6.25 11.77 13.49
C ASP A 276 -6.17 13.30 13.52
N ALA A 277 -5.96 13.92 12.35
CA ALA A 277 -5.91 15.37 12.25
C ALA A 277 -7.31 16.03 12.25
N LEU A 278 -8.34 15.33 11.79
CA LEU A 278 -9.64 15.92 11.48
C LEU A 278 -10.79 15.44 12.37
N LYS A 279 -10.71 14.22 12.95
CA LYS A 279 -11.84 13.61 13.71
C LYS A 279 -12.42 14.56 14.77
N ASP A 280 -11.57 15.16 15.60
CA ASP A 280 -12.02 16.06 16.66
C ASP A 280 -12.52 17.40 16.10
N ARG A 281 -11.86 17.92 15.05
CA ARG A 281 -12.25 19.18 14.41
C ARG A 281 -13.57 19.06 13.63
N LEU A 282 -13.86 17.87 13.10
CA LEU A 282 -15.07 17.58 12.36
C LEU A 282 -16.17 16.97 13.25
N HIS A 283 -15.93 16.85 14.56
CA HIS A 283 -16.85 16.23 15.52
C HIS A 283 -17.34 14.85 15.12
N LEU A 284 -16.43 14.02 14.60
CA LEU A 284 -16.73 12.65 14.19
C LEU A 284 -16.90 11.76 15.43
N PRO A 285 -18.06 11.12 15.62
CA PRO A 285 -18.25 10.21 16.72
C PRO A 285 -17.42 8.93 16.50
N VAL A 286 -16.82 8.42 17.56
CA VAL A 286 -16.20 7.09 17.55
C VAL A 286 -17.31 6.05 17.66
N GLY A 287 -17.47 5.21 16.64
CA GLY A 287 -18.51 4.18 16.65
C GLY A 287 -18.87 3.62 15.28
N SER A 288 -19.80 2.67 15.28
CA SER A 288 -20.17 1.84 14.15
C SER A 288 -20.51 2.62 12.89
N ILE A 289 -21.26 3.72 13.01
CA ILE A 289 -21.69 4.51 11.84
C ILE A 289 -20.49 5.12 11.12
N THR A 290 -19.59 5.76 11.87
CA THR A 290 -18.37 6.36 11.30
C THR A 290 -17.50 5.30 10.60
N TRP A 291 -17.26 4.15 11.25
CA TRP A 291 -16.44 3.08 10.69
C TRP A 291 -17.06 2.48 9.43
N ILE A 292 -18.39 2.28 9.40
CA ILE A 292 -19.08 1.77 8.22
C ILE A 292 -19.01 2.79 7.08
N LEU A 293 -19.28 4.07 7.34
CA LEU A 293 -19.21 5.12 6.34
C LEU A 293 -17.81 5.26 5.75
N GLN A 294 -16.79 5.29 6.60
CA GLN A 294 -15.39 5.30 6.16
C GLN A 294 -15.08 4.10 5.26
N GLY A 295 -15.47 2.89 5.68
CA GLY A 295 -15.25 1.67 4.89
C GLY A 295 -15.93 1.69 3.54
N LEU A 296 -17.21 2.10 3.49
CA LEU A 296 -17.99 2.18 2.24
C LEU A 296 -17.43 3.24 1.28
N LEU A 297 -17.08 4.42 1.80
CA LEU A 297 -16.51 5.49 0.99
C LEU A 297 -15.13 5.11 0.45
N TRP A 298 -14.27 4.49 1.27
CA TRP A 298 -13.01 3.97 0.78
C TRP A 298 -13.18 2.91 -0.31
N ALA A 299 -14.06 1.94 -0.11
CA ALA A 299 -14.36 0.94 -1.13
C ALA A 299 -14.87 1.60 -2.43
N ALA A 300 -15.74 2.61 -2.32
CA ALA A 300 -16.24 3.36 -3.48
C ALA A 300 -15.10 4.09 -4.22
N VAL A 301 -14.18 4.75 -3.51
CA VAL A 301 -12.99 5.39 -4.10
C VAL A 301 -12.16 4.36 -4.89
N GLY A 302 -11.87 3.21 -4.31
CA GLY A 302 -11.13 2.14 -4.98
C GLY A 302 -11.82 1.64 -6.25
N LEU A 303 -13.13 1.38 -6.17
CA LEU A 303 -13.93 0.91 -7.30
C LEU A 303 -14.05 1.96 -8.42
N LEU A 304 -14.15 3.24 -8.07
CA LEU A 304 -14.13 4.35 -9.05
C LEU A 304 -12.78 4.43 -9.77
N ILE A 305 -11.67 4.34 -9.04
CA ILE A 305 -10.32 4.30 -9.63
C ILE A 305 -10.20 3.10 -10.60
N LEU A 306 -10.67 1.93 -10.20
CA LEU A 306 -10.66 0.72 -11.03
C LEU A 306 -11.51 0.88 -12.29
N ALA A 307 -12.73 1.42 -12.16
CA ALA A 307 -13.64 1.66 -13.29
C ALA A 307 -13.04 2.65 -14.29
N PHE A 308 -12.43 3.72 -13.79
CA PHE A 308 -11.75 4.73 -14.62
C PHE A 308 -10.54 4.14 -15.37
N HIS A 309 -9.74 3.32 -14.67
CA HIS A 309 -8.61 2.63 -15.26
C HIS A 309 -9.04 1.69 -16.39
N ARG A 310 -10.04 0.85 -16.15
CA ARG A 310 -10.61 -0.07 -17.16
C ARG A 310 -11.18 0.68 -18.36
N ARG A 311 -11.90 1.78 -18.13
CA ARG A 311 -12.44 2.62 -19.21
C ARG A 311 -11.31 3.18 -20.09
N ARG A 312 -10.23 3.68 -19.49
CA ARG A 312 -9.06 4.18 -20.23
C ARG A 312 -8.40 3.08 -21.07
N GLN A 313 -8.23 1.88 -20.54
CA GLN A 313 -7.68 0.75 -21.28
C GLN A 313 -8.54 0.40 -22.51
N ARG A 314 -9.86 0.36 -22.37
CA ARG A 314 -10.77 0.11 -23.48
C ARG A 314 -10.66 1.18 -24.58
N LEU A 315 -10.56 2.46 -24.19
CA LEU A 315 -10.42 3.58 -25.14
C LEU A 315 -9.07 3.62 -25.85
N SER A 316 -8.00 3.11 -25.24
CA SER A 316 -6.67 3.01 -25.84
C SER A 316 -6.45 1.78 -26.71
N GLY A 317 -7.48 0.93 -26.91
CA GLY A 317 -7.38 -0.31 -27.69
C GLY A 317 -6.52 -1.40 -27.04
N GLN A 318 -6.09 -1.20 -25.79
CA GLN A 318 -5.37 -2.21 -25.02
C GLN A 318 -6.40 -3.12 -24.34
N THR A 319 -6.91 -4.09 -25.08
CA THR A 319 -7.66 -5.21 -24.47
C THR A 319 -6.67 -6.15 -23.80
N CYS A 320 -6.88 -6.42 -22.51
CA CYS A 320 -6.18 -7.49 -21.78
C CYS A 320 -6.62 -8.85 -22.30
#